data_a4d5e067805ded17bfd0a63a625377d8
#
_entry.id   a4d5e067805ded17bfd0a63a625377d8
#
_cell.length_a   1.000
_cell.length_b   1.000
_cell.length_c   1.000
_cell.angle_alpha   90.00
_cell.angle_beta   90.00
_cell.angle_gamma   90.00
#
_symmetry.space_group_name_H-M   'P 1'
#
loop_
_entity.id
_entity.type
_entity.pdbx_description
1 polymer ?
#
loop_
_entity_poly.entity_id
_entity_poly.type
_entity_poly.pdbx_seq_one_letter_code
_entity_poly.pdbx_strand_id
1 'polypeptide(L)'
;ARDKMGRTPLVLGKKDGARCASFESFAYLNLGYSEERELGPGEVVFMTPDSVTVKKPPQNEMKICAFLWTYYGYPTSSYEGVKVEKMRYECGRLLAKDDDVEVDYVAGVPDSGTAHAIGYANQSGYPFARPFIKYTPTWPRSFMPQNQSMRNLVAHMKLIPVDALIRGKRLLFIDDSIVRGTQMRETVEFLYRSGAKEVHIRPACPPIM
;
A
#
# COMPACT_ATOMS: atom_id res chain seq x y z
N ALA A 1 -21.74 6.92 -12.37
CA ALA A 1 -21.09 8.22 -12.55
C ALA A 1 -19.82 8.26 -11.71
N ARG A 2 -18.76 8.84 -12.25
CA ARG A 2 -17.53 9.19 -11.50
C ARG A 2 -17.64 10.62 -11.00
N ASP A 3 -17.03 10.94 -9.87
CA ASP A 3 -17.04 12.29 -9.33
C ASP A 3 -16.42 13.31 -10.31
N LYS A 4 -16.80 14.58 -10.16
CA LYS A 4 -16.42 15.65 -11.10
C LYS A 4 -14.89 15.81 -11.23
N MET A 5 -14.15 15.57 -10.14
CA MET A 5 -12.70 15.74 -10.12
C MET A 5 -11.94 14.45 -10.48
N GLY A 6 -12.65 13.33 -10.65
CA GLY A 6 -12.02 12.02 -10.88
C GLY A 6 -11.16 11.53 -9.73
N ARG A 7 -11.42 12.02 -8.50
CA ARG A 7 -10.62 11.68 -7.31
C ARG A 7 -10.63 10.18 -7.03
N THR A 8 -11.82 9.55 -7.13
CA THR A 8 -11.98 8.12 -6.90
C THR A 8 -12.07 7.42 -8.26
N PRO A 9 -11.26 6.38 -8.50
CA PRO A 9 -11.37 5.58 -9.72
C PRO A 9 -12.75 4.91 -9.80
N LEU A 10 -13.22 4.66 -11.01
CA LEU A 10 -14.41 3.87 -11.25
C LEU A 10 -14.21 3.06 -12.53
N VAL A 11 -14.02 1.76 -12.36
CA VAL A 11 -13.73 0.81 -13.44
C VAL A 11 -15.00 0.05 -13.80
N LEU A 12 -15.26 -0.11 -15.09
CA LEU A 12 -16.31 -0.97 -15.62
C LEU A 12 -15.73 -2.36 -15.90
N GLY A 13 -16.46 -3.38 -15.48
CA GLY A 13 -16.14 -4.77 -15.72
C GLY A 13 -17.21 -5.47 -16.55
N LYS A 14 -16.79 -6.42 -17.37
CA LYS A 14 -17.63 -7.19 -18.28
C LYS A 14 -17.36 -8.68 -18.18
N LYS A 15 -18.40 -9.49 -18.20
CA LYS A 15 -18.41 -10.92 -18.50
C LYS A 15 -19.67 -11.29 -19.26
N ASP A 16 -19.80 -12.54 -19.70
CA ASP A 16 -20.96 -13.00 -20.44
C ASP A 16 -22.26 -12.73 -19.67
N GLY A 17 -23.19 -12.00 -20.31
CA GLY A 17 -24.49 -11.66 -19.76
C GLY A 17 -24.48 -10.70 -18.57
N ALA A 18 -23.33 -10.08 -18.22
CA ALA A 18 -23.27 -9.18 -17.08
C ALA A 18 -22.22 -8.08 -17.21
N ARG A 19 -22.52 -6.92 -16.62
CA ARG A 19 -21.57 -5.83 -16.37
C ARG A 19 -21.62 -5.39 -14.92
N CYS A 20 -20.52 -4.84 -14.44
CA CYS A 20 -20.44 -4.28 -13.11
C CYS A 20 -19.57 -3.01 -13.10
N ALA A 21 -19.61 -2.28 -12.00
CA ALA A 21 -18.74 -1.15 -11.74
C ALA A 21 -18.11 -1.28 -10.35
N SER A 22 -16.83 -0.99 -10.21
CA SER A 22 -16.10 -1.08 -8.94
C SER A 22 -15.08 0.04 -8.84
N PHE A 23 -14.75 0.43 -7.62
CA PHE A 23 -13.62 1.31 -7.32
C PHE A 23 -12.28 0.57 -7.39
N GLU A 24 -12.31 -0.77 -7.27
CA GLU A 24 -11.14 -1.64 -7.20
C GLU A 24 -11.21 -2.69 -8.30
N SER A 25 -10.23 -2.68 -9.20
CA SER A 25 -10.20 -3.61 -10.34
C SER A 25 -9.82 -5.04 -9.95
N PHE A 26 -9.15 -5.25 -8.81
CA PHE A 26 -8.76 -6.59 -8.37
C PHE A 26 -9.96 -7.54 -8.19
N ALA A 27 -11.12 -6.98 -7.82
CA ALA A 27 -12.34 -7.78 -7.64
C ALA A 27 -12.77 -8.52 -8.91
N TYR A 28 -12.43 -7.98 -10.08
CA TYR A 28 -12.77 -8.59 -11.36
C TYR A 28 -12.05 -9.90 -11.60
N LEU A 29 -10.78 -9.99 -11.21
CA LEU A 29 -9.99 -11.23 -11.33
C LEU A 29 -10.65 -12.38 -10.55
N ASN A 30 -11.13 -12.09 -9.34
CA ASN A 30 -11.75 -13.11 -8.48
C ASN A 30 -13.16 -13.51 -8.93
N LEU A 31 -13.87 -12.62 -9.63
CA LEU A 31 -15.27 -12.81 -10.03
C LEU A 31 -15.43 -13.20 -11.51
N GLY A 32 -14.32 -13.38 -12.22
CA GLY A 32 -14.31 -13.74 -13.63
C GLY A 32 -14.80 -12.63 -14.58
N TYR A 33 -14.64 -11.36 -14.17
CA TYR A 33 -14.84 -10.22 -15.04
C TYR A 33 -13.53 -9.80 -15.69
N SER A 34 -13.61 -9.25 -16.89
CA SER A 34 -12.53 -8.47 -17.51
C SER A 34 -12.78 -6.98 -17.34
N GLU A 35 -11.71 -6.21 -17.14
CA GLU A 35 -11.81 -4.75 -17.17
C GLU A 35 -12.23 -4.29 -18.57
N GLU A 36 -13.30 -3.48 -18.66
CA GLU A 36 -13.76 -2.91 -19.92
C GLU A 36 -13.13 -1.54 -20.16
N ARG A 37 -13.24 -0.62 -19.20
CA ARG A 37 -12.58 0.69 -19.15
C ARG A 37 -12.78 1.40 -17.83
N GLU A 38 -11.97 2.41 -17.55
CA GLU A 38 -12.24 3.37 -16.50
C GLU A 38 -13.11 4.52 -16.99
N LEU A 39 -13.96 5.06 -16.10
CA LEU A 39 -14.70 6.30 -16.38
C LEU A 39 -13.79 7.51 -16.15
N GLY A 40 -13.89 8.53 -16.99
CA GLY A 40 -13.22 9.79 -16.81
C GLY A 40 -13.87 10.70 -15.75
N PRO A 41 -13.23 11.84 -15.38
CA PRO A 41 -13.75 12.78 -14.39
C PRO A 41 -15.13 13.31 -14.75
N GLY A 42 -16.10 13.18 -13.85
CA GLY A 42 -17.49 13.65 -14.06
C GLY A 42 -18.28 12.91 -15.12
N GLU A 43 -17.76 11.81 -15.65
CA GLU A 43 -18.44 11.00 -16.64
C GLU A 43 -19.67 10.30 -16.04
N VAL A 44 -20.76 10.26 -16.81
CA VAL A 44 -21.99 9.56 -16.46
C VAL A 44 -22.35 8.57 -17.55
N VAL A 45 -22.53 7.32 -17.17
CA VAL A 45 -22.96 6.25 -18.09
C VAL A 45 -24.22 5.59 -17.61
N PHE A 46 -25.01 5.12 -18.56
CA PHE A 46 -26.10 4.17 -18.33
C PHE A 46 -25.63 2.79 -18.79
N MET A 47 -25.67 1.82 -17.88
CA MET A 47 -25.14 0.48 -18.11
C MET A 47 -26.25 -0.56 -18.03
N THR A 48 -26.29 -1.44 -19.01
CA THR A 48 -27.10 -2.66 -19.06
C THR A 48 -26.18 -3.87 -19.19
N PRO A 49 -26.66 -5.11 -19.07
CA PRO A 49 -25.85 -6.27 -19.37
C PRO A 49 -25.20 -6.24 -20.76
N ASP A 50 -25.88 -5.67 -21.74
CA ASP A 50 -25.50 -5.71 -23.16
C ASP A 50 -24.75 -4.47 -23.63
N SER A 51 -24.90 -3.34 -22.96
CA SER A 51 -24.38 -2.05 -23.45
C SER A 51 -23.96 -1.07 -22.35
N VAL A 52 -23.08 -0.15 -22.72
CA VAL A 52 -22.73 1.04 -21.92
C VAL A 52 -22.96 2.28 -22.78
N THR A 53 -23.90 3.13 -22.38
CA THR A 53 -24.24 4.38 -23.08
C THR A 53 -23.73 5.56 -22.28
N VAL A 54 -22.90 6.41 -22.88
CA VAL A 54 -22.43 7.65 -22.26
C VAL A 54 -23.58 8.67 -22.25
N LYS A 55 -23.95 9.13 -21.07
CA LYS A 55 -24.99 10.19 -20.87
C LYS A 55 -24.36 11.57 -20.69
N LYS A 56 -23.16 11.60 -20.14
CA LYS A 56 -22.34 12.81 -20.03
C LYS A 56 -20.88 12.43 -20.25
N PRO A 57 -20.17 13.08 -21.20
CA PRO A 57 -18.76 12.80 -21.44
C PRO A 57 -17.89 13.24 -20.26
N PRO A 58 -16.67 12.70 -20.14
CA PRO A 58 -15.72 13.10 -19.11
C PRO A 58 -15.26 14.54 -19.33
N GLN A 59 -14.76 15.14 -18.25
CA GLN A 59 -14.07 16.43 -18.27
C GLN A 59 -12.57 16.24 -18.53
N ASN A 60 -11.89 17.32 -18.92
CA ASN A 60 -10.46 17.28 -19.23
C ASN A 60 -9.56 17.35 -18.00
N GLU A 61 -10.04 17.88 -16.88
CA GLU A 61 -9.26 18.02 -15.65
C GLU A 61 -9.53 16.88 -14.69
N MET A 62 -8.43 16.27 -14.20
CA MET A 62 -8.48 15.24 -13.18
C MET A 62 -7.63 15.65 -11.98
N LYS A 63 -8.13 15.38 -10.77
CA LYS A 63 -7.42 15.57 -9.50
C LYS A 63 -7.43 14.27 -8.69
N ILE A 64 -6.85 13.24 -9.27
CA ILE A 64 -6.74 11.94 -8.61
C ILE A 64 -5.75 12.02 -7.44
N CYS A 65 -6.01 11.28 -6.39
CA CYS A 65 -5.17 11.26 -5.21
C CYS A 65 -4.04 10.22 -5.36
N ALA A 66 -2.78 10.66 -5.31
CA ALA A 66 -1.61 9.79 -5.37
C ALA A 66 -1.58 8.75 -4.23
N PHE A 67 -2.28 9.01 -3.12
CA PHE A 67 -2.42 8.11 -1.98
C PHE A 67 -3.10 6.76 -2.32
N LEU A 68 -3.86 6.73 -3.43
CA LEU A 68 -4.40 5.48 -3.98
C LEU A 68 -3.31 4.46 -4.27
N TRP A 69 -2.19 4.88 -4.86
CA TRP A 69 -1.08 3.98 -5.17
C TRP A 69 -0.15 3.75 -3.98
N THR A 70 0.17 4.79 -3.22
CA THR A 70 1.16 4.67 -2.15
C THR A 70 0.69 3.83 -0.99
N TYR A 71 -0.60 3.94 -0.62
CA TYR A 71 -1.12 3.26 0.56
C TYR A 71 -2.45 2.53 0.34
N TYR A 72 -3.48 3.27 -0.14
CA TYR A 72 -4.87 2.82 -0.06
C TYR A 72 -5.20 1.66 -1.00
N GLY A 73 -4.71 1.71 -2.24
CA GLY A 73 -5.07 0.77 -3.28
C GLY A 73 -4.61 -0.66 -3.01
N TYR A 74 -5.42 -1.61 -3.43
CA TYR A 74 -5.04 -3.01 -3.33
C TYR A 74 -3.88 -3.31 -4.31
N PRO A 75 -2.85 -4.09 -3.92
CA PRO A 75 -1.63 -4.28 -4.73
C PRO A 75 -1.86 -4.69 -6.18
N THR A 76 -2.85 -5.56 -6.43
CA THR A 76 -3.16 -6.03 -7.78
C THR A 76 -4.09 -5.12 -8.58
N SER A 77 -4.61 -4.05 -7.96
CA SER A 77 -5.44 -3.05 -8.64
C SER A 77 -4.62 -2.15 -9.56
N SER A 78 -5.34 -1.54 -10.50
CA SER A 78 -4.80 -0.54 -11.42
C SER A 78 -5.71 0.68 -11.40
N TYR A 79 -5.11 1.87 -11.42
CA TYR A 79 -5.82 3.14 -11.56
C TYR A 79 -5.14 3.94 -12.68
N GLU A 80 -5.93 4.47 -13.60
CA GLU A 80 -5.44 5.23 -14.76
C GLU A 80 -4.31 4.49 -15.51
N GLY A 81 -4.45 3.17 -15.66
CA GLY A 81 -3.46 2.32 -16.32
C GLY A 81 -2.20 2.00 -15.52
N VAL A 82 -2.05 2.52 -14.28
CA VAL A 82 -0.88 2.31 -13.45
C VAL A 82 -1.17 1.26 -12.36
N LYS A 83 -0.44 0.15 -12.39
CA LYS A 83 -0.52 -0.92 -11.38
C LYS A 83 0.03 -0.45 -10.04
N VAL A 84 -0.72 -0.69 -8.95
CA VAL A 84 -0.37 -0.27 -7.60
C VAL A 84 0.97 -0.87 -7.17
N GLU A 85 1.13 -2.19 -7.26
CA GLU A 85 2.35 -2.87 -6.82
C GLU A 85 3.59 -2.40 -7.58
N LYS A 86 3.49 -2.25 -8.91
CA LYS A 86 4.58 -1.76 -9.74
C LYS A 86 5.01 -0.35 -9.35
N MET A 87 4.03 0.53 -9.09
CA MET A 87 4.32 1.90 -8.64
C MET A 87 5.07 1.90 -7.31
N ARG A 88 4.68 1.05 -6.35
CA ARG A 88 5.37 0.92 -5.06
C ARG A 88 6.81 0.45 -5.21
N TYR A 89 7.07 -0.51 -6.10
CA TYR A 89 8.46 -0.92 -6.42
C TYR A 89 9.28 0.24 -7.01
N GLU A 90 8.70 1.00 -7.94
CA GLU A 90 9.38 2.15 -8.52
C GLU A 90 9.65 3.27 -7.48
N CYS A 91 8.74 3.52 -6.55
CA CYS A 91 8.99 4.44 -5.43
C CYS A 91 10.19 3.97 -4.60
N GLY A 92 10.23 2.69 -4.22
CA GLY A 92 11.35 2.12 -3.47
C GLY A 92 12.67 2.20 -4.23
N ARG A 93 12.66 1.91 -5.52
CA ARG A 93 13.82 2.05 -6.40
C ARG A 93 14.35 3.47 -6.42
N LEU A 94 13.47 4.46 -6.55
CA LEU A 94 13.85 5.87 -6.55
C LEU A 94 14.42 6.33 -5.21
N LEU A 95 13.84 5.87 -4.08
CA LEU A 95 14.39 6.16 -2.76
C LEU A 95 15.83 5.67 -2.61
N ALA A 96 16.14 4.47 -3.14
CA ALA A 96 17.47 3.89 -3.04
C ALA A 96 18.52 4.59 -3.93
N LYS A 97 18.08 5.31 -4.97
CA LYS A 97 18.99 5.87 -5.98
C LYS A 97 19.93 6.93 -5.39
N ASP A 98 19.42 7.73 -4.47
CA ASP A 98 20.13 8.88 -3.90
C ASP A 98 20.38 8.71 -2.38
N ASP A 99 20.27 7.49 -1.87
CA ASP A 99 20.48 7.15 -0.44
C ASP A 99 21.85 6.46 -0.26
N ASP A 100 22.67 7.01 0.60
CA ASP A 100 24.03 6.57 0.90
C ASP A 100 24.15 5.75 2.21
N VAL A 101 23.01 5.37 2.80
CA VAL A 101 22.99 4.65 4.07
C VAL A 101 23.58 3.23 3.94
N GLU A 102 24.46 2.87 4.88
CA GLU A 102 25.02 1.53 4.96
C GLU A 102 24.23 0.67 5.96
N VAL A 103 23.66 -0.44 5.49
CA VAL A 103 22.85 -1.34 6.32
C VAL A 103 23.14 -2.81 6.01
N ASP A 104 22.76 -3.69 6.94
CA ASP A 104 22.86 -5.14 6.73
C ASP A 104 21.63 -5.70 6.02
N TYR A 105 20.46 -5.12 6.30
CA TYR A 105 19.19 -5.53 5.70
C TYR A 105 18.27 -4.35 5.41
N VAL A 106 17.54 -4.48 4.31
CA VAL A 106 16.37 -3.65 3.98
C VAL A 106 15.10 -4.42 4.34
N ALA A 107 14.17 -3.77 4.98
CA ALA A 107 12.89 -4.35 5.42
C ALA A 107 11.73 -3.41 5.16
N GLY A 108 10.54 -3.95 4.97
CA GLY A 108 9.30 -3.17 4.91
C GLY A 108 8.51 -3.30 6.20
N VAL A 109 7.84 -2.22 6.60
CA VAL A 109 6.80 -2.34 7.62
C VAL A 109 5.65 -3.16 7.03
N PRO A 110 5.29 -4.30 7.64
CA PRO A 110 4.22 -5.15 7.09
C PRO A 110 2.83 -4.51 7.25
N ASP A 111 1.99 -4.50 6.22
CA ASP A 111 2.23 -4.97 4.83
C ASP A 111 2.53 -3.81 3.88
N SER A 112 2.24 -2.56 4.31
CA SER A 112 2.24 -1.33 3.51
C SER A 112 3.61 -0.97 2.92
N GLY A 113 4.68 -1.16 3.69
CA GLY A 113 6.04 -0.86 3.28
C GLY A 113 6.72 -1.95 2.46
N THR A 114 6.15 -3.15 2.37
CA THR A 114 6.83 -4.33 1.80
C THR A 114 7.23 -4.14 0.34
N ALA A 115 6.31 -3.70 -0.51
CA ALA A 115 6.59 -3.51 -1.94
C ALA A 115 7.64 -2.41 -2.18
N HIS A 116 7.56 -1.32 -1.44
CA HIS A 116 8.56 -0.24 -1.47
C HIS A 116 9.95 -0.75 -1.06
N ALA A 117 10.02 -1.56 0.00
CA ALA A 117 11.28 -2.13 0.49
C ALA A 117 11.91 -3.12 -0.50
N ILE A 118 11.10 -3.93 -1.20
CA ILE A 118 11.61 -4.80 -2.26
C ILE A 118 12.19 -3.98 -3.41
N GLY A 119 11.51 -2.92 -3.83
CA GLY A 119 12.02 -2.00 -4.85
C GLY A 119 13.35 -1.35 -4.45
N TYR A 120 13.45 -0.91 -3.19
CA TYR A 120 14.69 -0.36 -2.62
C TYR A 120 15.82 -1.39 -2.60
N ALA A 121 15.57 -2.59 -2.07
CA ALA A 121 16.56 -3.66 -1.97
C ALA A 121 17.10 -4.07 -3.35
N ASN A 122 16.22 -4.20 -4.33
CA ASN A 122 16.61 -4.52 -5.71
C ASN A 122 17.51 -3.44 -6.36
N GLN A 123 17.33 -2.17 -6.01
CA GLN A 123 18.12 -1.07 -6.55
C GLN A 123 19.44 -0.88 -5.81
N SER A 124 19.43 -0.97 -4.47
CA SER A 124 20.62 -0.74 -3.63
C SER A 124 21.56 -1.93 -3.60
N GLY A 125 21.07 -3.14 -3.90
CA GLY A 125 21.82 -4.40 -3.75
C GLY A 125 21.88 -4.94 -2.33
N TYR A 126 21.31 -4.25 -1.32
CA TYR A 126 21.20 -4.78 0.03
C TYR A 126 20.17 -5.90 0.10
N PRO A 127 20.39 -6.97 0.88
CA PRO A 127 19.44 -8.06 0.99
C PRO A 127 18.14 -7.61 1.66
N PHE A 128 17.02 -7.99 1.07
CA PHE A 128 15.71 -7.84 1.69
C PHE A 128 15.52 -8.90 2.78
N ALA A 129 15.08 -8.47 3.96
CA ALA A 129 14.77 -9.36 5.08
C ALA A 129 13.42 -9.00 5.71
N ARG A 130 12.89 -9.92 6.51
CA ARG A 130 11.66 -9.70 7.28
C ARG A 130 11.96 -9.83 8.78
N PRO A 131 12.56 -8.81 9.41
CA PRO A 131 12.86 -8.81 10.85
C PRO A 131 11.61 -8.90 11.73
N PHE A 132 10.45 -8.55 11.16
CA PHE A 132 9.15 -8.75 11.75
C PHE A 132 8.27 -9.62 10.87
N ILE A 133 7.53 -10.52 11.51
CA ILE A 133 6.45 -11.26 10.87
C ILE A 133 5.14 -10.76 11.45
N LYS A 134 4.22 -10.35 10.58
CA LYS A 134 2.87 -9.99 11.00
C LYS A 134 2.15 -11.25 11.44
N TYR A 135 1.71 -11.23 12.69
CA TYR A 135 0.83 -12.29 13.18
C TYR A 135 -0.59 -12.04 12.69
N THR A 136 -1.07 -12.95 11.86
CA THR A 136 -2.39 -12.89 11.19
C THR A 136 -3.39 -13.95 11.67
N PRO A 137 -3.49 -14.37 12.94
CA PRO A 137 -4.72 -15.00 13.33
C PRO A 137 -5.78 -13.89 13.32
N THR A 138 -6.88 -14.22 12.74
CA THR A 138 -8.04 -13.40 12.47
C THR A 138 -8.63 -12.77 13.73
N TRP A 139 -8.11 -11.62 14.12
CA TRP A 139 -8.86 -10.73 14.98
C TRP A 139 -9.71 -9.84 14.06
N PRO A 140 -11.05 -9.98 14.05
CA PRO A 140 -11.88 -9.07 13.28
C PRO A 140 -11.57 -7.63 13.68
N ARG A 141 -11.62 -6.70 12.74
CA ARG A 141 -11.42 -5.25 13.00
C ARG A 141 -12.35 -4.70 14.09
N SER A 142 -13.46 -5.37 14.38
CA SER A 142 -14.40 -5.06 15.46
C SER A 142 -13.84 -5.32 16.87
N PHE A 143 -12.73 -6.02 17.00
CA PHE A 143 -12.09 -6.27 18.29
C PHE A 143 -11.04 -5.19 18.60
N MET A 144 -11.49 -3.93 18.69
CA MET A 144 -10.68 -2.86 19.28
C MET A 144 -10.93 -2.87 20.78
N PRO A 145 -9.95 -3.28 21.61
CA PRO A 145 -10.12 -3.28 23.06
C PRO A 145 -10.38 -1.85 23.53
N GLN A 146 -11.37 -1.67 24.38
CA GLN A 146 -11.70 -0.36 24.96
C GLN A 146 -10.61 0.14 25.94
N ASN A 147 -9.78 -0.75 26.43
CA ASN A 147 -8.75 -0.47 27.42
C ASN A 147 -7.37 -0.29 26.76
N GLN A 148 -6.60 0.74 27.19
CA GLN A 148 -5.28 1.08 26.63
C GLN A 148 -4.25 -0.04 26.82
N SER A 149 -4.26 -0.73 27.97
CA SER A 149 -3.36 -1.85 28.25
C SER A 149 -3.57 -3.02 27.27
N MET A 150 -4.83 -3.33 26.96
CA MET A 150 -5.19 -4.35 25.98
C MET A 150 -4.82 -3.92 24.55
N ARG A 151 -4.95 -2.63 24.23
CA ARG A 151 -4.49 -2.10 22.93
C ARG A 151 -2.98 -2.26 22.77
N ASN A 152 -2.22 -1.97 23.81
CA ASN A 152 -0.77 -2.15 23.79
C ASN A 152 -0.39 -3.63 23.66
N LEU A 153 -1.07 -4.52 24.38
CA LEU A 153 -0.86 -5.97 24.26
C LEU A 153 -1.15 -6.47 22.83
N VAL A 154 -2.29 -6.07 22.25
CA VAL A 154 -2.66 -6.43 20.87
C VAL A 154 -1.67 -5.85 19.86
N ALA A 155 -1.15 -4.63 20.07
CA ALA A 155 -0.12 -4.05 19.23
C ALA A 155 1.18 -4.85 19.28
N HIS A 156 1.63 -5.26 20.47
CA HIS A 156 2.80 -6.13 20.64
C HIS A 156 2.62 -7.53 20.02
N MET A 157 1.39 -8.07 20.02
CA MET A 157 1.10 -9.36 19.41
C MET A 157 1.04 -9.33 17.87
N LYS A 158 0.92 -8.15 17.28
CA LYS A 158 0.79 -8.03 15.81
C LYS A 158 2.08 -8.26 15.05
N LEU A 159 3.21 -7.94 15.64
CA LEU A 159 4.52 -8.06 15.01
C LEU A 159 5.42 -8.95 15.85
N ILE A 160 5.76 -10.11 15.33
CA ILE A 160 6.66 -11.06 15.98
C ILE A 160 8.08 -10.83 15.46
N PRO A 161 9.07 -10.55 16.33
CA PRO A 161 10.45 -10.35 15.91
C PRO A 161 11.12 -11.66 15.51
N VAL A 162 12.07 -11.56 14.60
CA VAL A 162 12.99 -12.63 14.24
C VAL A 162 14.37 -12.21 14.74
N ASP A 163 14.73 -12.62 15.94
CA ASP A 163 15.95 -12.18 16.67
C ASP A 163 17.22 -12.31 15.83
N ALA A 164 17.36 -13.40 15.08
CA ALA A 164 18.51 -13.65 14.22
C ALA A 164 18.70 -12.60 13.10
N LEU A 165 17.62 -11.93 12.71
CA LEU A 165 17.63 -10.86 11.70
C LEU A 165 17.74 -9.45 12.30
N ILE A 166 17.68 -9.34 13.65
CA ILE A 166 17.68 -8.04 14.34
C ILE A 166 18.98 -7.83 15.13
N ARG A 167 19.37 -8.83 15.92
CA ARG A 167 20.45 -8.68 16.90
C ARG A 167 21.78 -8.32 16.25
N GLY A 168 22.33 -7.17 16.65
CA GLY A 168 23.61 -6.64 16.14
C GLY A 168 23.58 -6.13 14.70
N LYS A 169 22.39 -6.02 14.08
CA LYS A 169 22.22 -5.61 12.69
C LYS A 169 21.89 -4.13 12.55
N ARG A 170 22.36 -3.54 11.46
CA ARG A 170 21.93 -2.23 10.95
C ARG A 170 20.77 -2.48 10.00
N LEU A 171 19.61 -1.91 10.31
CA LEU A 171 18.36 -2.18 9.63
C LEU A 171 17.82 -0.91 8.97
N LEU A 172 17.38 -1.01 7.72
CA LEU A 172 16.62 0.02 7.05
C LEU A 172 15.19 -0.46 6.89
N PHE A 173 14.24 0.26 7.51
CA PHE A 173 12.82 0.04 7.33
C PHE A 173 12.20 1.07 6.39
N ILE A 174 11.42 0.57 5.46
CA ILE A 174 10.62 1.40 4.56
C ILE A 174 9.16 1.24 4.93
N ASP A 175 8.47 2.37 5.05
CA ASP A 175 7.02 2.42 5.22
C ASP A 175 6.42 3.30 4.13
N ASP A 176 5.11 3.21 3.92
CA ASP A 176 4.42 4.06 2.96
C ASP A 176 4.44 5.54 3.36
N SER A 177 4.21 5.84 4.63
CA SER A 177 4.07 7.20 5.14
C SER A 177 4.27 7.29 6.65
N ILE A 178 4.59 8.49 7.14
CA ILE A 178 4.61 8.84 8.56
C ILE A 178 3.49 9.85 8.82
N VAL A 179 2.47 9.48 9.60
CA VAL A 179 1.35 10.36 9.92
C VAL A 179 1.53 11.06 11.27
N ARG A 180 1.57 10.29 12.36
CA ARG A 180 1.75 10.82 13.73
C ARG A 180 3.10 10.45 14.36
N GLY A 181 3.84 9.57 13.74
CA GLY A 181 5.13 9.07 14.25
C GLY A 181 5.06 8.15 15.47
N THR A 182 3.92 8.03 16.15
CA THR A 182 3.80 7.21 17.37
C THR A 182 4.08 5.73 17.10
N GLN A 183 3.44 5.17 16.08
CA GLN A 183 3.63 3.77 15.70
C GLN A 183 5.07 3.50 15.25
N MET A 184 5.65 4.44 14.52
CA MET A 184 7.04 4.35 14.06
C MET A 184 8.02 4.37 15.25
N ARG A 185 7.79 5.25 16.23
CA ARG A 185 8.61 5.33 17.46
C ARG A 185 8.55 4.00 18.22
N GLU A 186 7.36 3.47 18.46
CA GLU A 186 7.18 2.18 19.14
C GLU A 186 7.90 1.04 18.41
N THR A 187 7.85 1.02 17.07
CA THR A 187 8.55 0.05 16.24
C THR A 187 10.07 0.16 16.39
N VAL A 188 10.61 1.38 16.34
CA VAL A 188 12.05 1.64 16.51
C VAL A 188 12.52 1.25 17.90
N GLU A 189 11.80 1.66 18.95
CA GLU A 189 12.13 1.29 20.33
C GLU A 189 12.11 -0.24 20.52
N PHE A 190 11.16 -0.92 19.92
CA PHE A 190 11.08 -2.38 19.97
C PHE A 190 12.28 -3.05 19.29
N LEU A 191 12.72 -2.54 18.12
CA LEU A 191 13.90 -3.05 17.41
C LEU A 191 15.18 -2.90 18.25
N TYR A 192 15.39 -1.73 18.89
CA TYR A 192 16.53 -1.53 19.78
C TYR A 192 16.48 -2.45 21.00
N ARG A 193 15.31 -2.66 21.62
CA ARG A 193 15.12 -3.64 22.72
C ARG A 193 15.42 -5.07 22.27
N SER A 194 15.15 -5.40 21.00
CA SER A 194 15.47 -6.69 20.38
C SER A 194 16.96 -6.82 19.98
N GLY A 195 17.76 -5.78 20.22
CA GLY A 195 19.20 -5.78 20.02
C GLY A 195 19.68 -5.29 18.66
N ALA A 196 18.88 -4.53 17.93
CA ALA A 196 19.33 -3.86 16.71
C ALA A 196 20.50 -2.91 17.01
N LYS A 197 21.51 -2.86 16.14
CA LYS A 197 22.65 -1.94 16.26
C LYS A 197 22.27 -0.53 15.80
N GLU A 198 21.60 -0.45 14.66
CA GLU A 198 21.11 0.80 14.06
C GLU A 198 19.78 0.55 13.39
N VAL A 199 18.91 1.59 13.40
CA VAL A 199 17.62 1.56 12.73
C VAL A 199 17.43 2.84 11.94
N HIS A 200 17.29 2.71 10.63
CA HIS A 200 17.01 3.78 9.70
C HIS A 200 15.60 3.63 9.15
N ILE A 201 14.94 4.75 8.85
CA ILE A 201 13.56 4.77 8.32
C ILE A 201 13.52 5.62 7.05
N ARG A 202 12.79 5.14 6.05
CA ARG A 202 12.48 5.92 4.83
C ARG A 202 10.99 5.81 4.52
N PRO A 203 10.24 6.90 4.62
CA PRO A 203 8.87 6.93 4.10
C PRO A 203 8.89 7.02 2.57
N ALA A 204 8.03 6.25 1.91
CA ALA A 204 7.92 6.25 0.45
C ALA A 204 7.17 7.49 -0.08
N CYS A 205 6.24 8.03 0.71
CA CYS A 205 5.56 9.28 0.39
C CYS A 205 6.41 10.50 0.74
N PRO A 206 6.45 11.51 -0.13
CA PRO A 206 7.00 12.83 0.21
C PRO A 206 6.12 13.52 1.27
N PRO A 207 6.65 14.53 1.98
CA PRO A 207 5.85 15.33 2.90
C PRO A 207 4.71 16.03 2.17
N ILE A 208 3.56 16.11 2.82
CA ILE A 208 2.43 16.93 2.34
C ILE A 208 2.78 18.40 2.63
N MET A 209 2.81 19.20 1.57
CA MET A 209 3.07 20.63 1.64
C MET A 209 1.80 21.44 1.37
#